data_9ffccbee50b434ff630de0484d0850e1
#
_entry.id   9ffccbee50b434ff630de0484d0850e1
#
_cell.length_a   1.000
_cell.length_b   1.000
_cell.length_c   1.000
_cell.angle_alpha   90.00
_cell.angle_beta   90.00
_cell.angle_gamma   90.00
#
_symmetry.space_group_name_H-M   'P 1'
#
loop_
_entity.id
_entity.type
_entity.pdbx_description
1 polymer ?
#
loop_
_entity_poly.entity_id
_entity_poly.type
_entity_poly.pdbx_seq_one_letter_code
_entity_poly.pdbx_strand_id
1 'polypeptide(L)'
;RKDKRVEAINLALIANELDVTLETLKNYYSSEEDIFLKAQKKDWDSLHRYWDKRIKKAKTPGDYKYAFESFFERFVETLSDDADLMLEMSCYLPACINYRERNKKKVKKKFLSLIKKGWPGKDDKVLKRQTELIVIVFYGFIDHVVHIEKAERIKLLRDFRNMVNLQLQDRKFF
;
A
#
# COMPACT_ATOMS: atom_id res chain seq x y z
N ARG A 1 8.47 -21.69 4.54
CA ARG A 1 7.38 -22.56 4.04
C ARG A 1 6.72 -21.81 2.91
N LYS A 2 6.95 -22.21 1.64
CA LYS A 2 6.10 -21.78 0.52
C LYS A 2 4.69 -22.28 0.86
N ASP A 3 3.74 -21.38 0.93
CA ASP A 3 2.37 -21.78 1.24
C ASP A 3 1.84 -22.55 0.04
N LYS A 4 1.43 -23.81 0.26
CA LYS A 4 0.88 -24.69 -0.77
C LYS A 4 -0.33 -24.10 -1.51
N ARG A 5 -0.96 -23.06 -0.94
CA ARG A 5 -2.10 -22.35 -1.57
C ARG A 5 -1.69 -21.60 -2.82
N VAL A 6 -0.49 -21.01 -2.84
CA VAL A 6 0.02 -20.22 -3.99
C VAL A 6 0.38 -21.13 -5.17
N GLU A 7 0.96 -22.32 -4.87
CA GLU A 7 1.34 -23.29 -5.90
C GLU A 7 0.13 -23.99 -6.55
N ALA A 8 -1.04 -23.96 -5.90
CA ALA A 8 -2.26 -24.58 -6.40
C ALA A 8 -3.08 -23.67 -7.34
N ILE A 9 -2.83 -22.37 -7.35
CA ILE A 9 -3.59 -21.43 -8.19
C ILE A 9 -3.02 -21.44 -9.61
N ASN A 10 -3.85 -21.83 -10.58
CA ASN A 10 -3.50 -21.79 -12.01
C ASN A 10 -4.67 -21.27 -12.84
N LEU A 11 -4.38 -20.82 -14.08
CA LEU A 11 -5.39 -20.24 -14.97
C LEU A 11 -6.59 -21.18 -15.23
N ALA A 12 -6.37 -22.49 -15.25
CA ALA A 12 -7.44 -23.46 -15.51
C ALA A 12 -8.42 -23.51 -14.33
N LEU A 13 -7.93 -23.50 -13.09
CA LEU A 13 -8.77 -23.42 -11.89
C LEU A 13 -9.56 -22.11 -11.86
N ILE A 14 -8.91 -20.99 -12.14
CA ILE A 14 -9.55 -19.67 -12.17
C ILE A 14 -10.65 -19.64 -13.25
N ALA A 15 -10.38 -20.18 -14.44
CA ALA A 15 -11.35 -20.24 -15.52
C ALA A 15 -12.58 -21.08 -15.10
N ASN A 16 -12.36 -22.23 -14.46
CA ASN A 16 -13.41 -23.10 -13.96
C ASN A 16 -14.28 -22.41 -12.90
N GLU A 17 -13.67 -21.73 -11.92
CA GLU A 17 -14.38 -20.98 -10.87
C GLU A 17 -15.21 -19.80 -11.42
N LEU A 18 -14.75 -19.19 -12.51
CA LEU A 18 -15.44 -18.08 -13.18
C LEU A 18 -16.45 -18.55 -14.24
N ASP A 19 -16.62 -19.85 -14.46
CA ASP A 19 -17.46 -20.45 -15.50
C ASP A 19 -17.15 -19.88 -16.91
N VAL A 20 -15.85 -19.75 -17.21
CA VAL A 20 -15.35 -19.33 -18.53
C VAL A 20 -14.36 -20.34 -19.08
N THR A 21 -14.15 -20.33 -20.40
CA THR A 21 -13.11 -21.19 -20.99
C THR A 21 -11.71 -20.67 -20.66
N LEU A 22 -10.75 -21.58 -20.56
CA LEU A 22 -9.34 -21.24 -20.38
C LEU A 22 -8.83 -20.31 -21.51
N GLU A 23 -9.31 -20.52 -22.74
CA GLU A 23 -9.00 -19.68 -23.89
C GLU A 23 -9.53 -18.25 -23.70
N THR A 24 -10.77 -18.10 -23.24
CA THR A 24 -11.33 -16.80 -22.89
C THR A 24 -10.47 -16.10 -21.86
N LEU A 25 -10.06 -16.79 -20.78
CA LEU A 25 -9.22 -16.19 -19.74
C LEU A 25 -7.84 -15.79 -20.29
N LYS A 26 -7.23 -16.60 -21.14
CA LYS A 26 -5.92 -16.31 -21.76
C LYS A 26 -5.95 -15.12 -22.71
N ASN A 27 -7.10 -14.75 -23.28
CA ASN A 27 -7.25 -13.52 -24.06
C ASN A 27 -7.08 -12.25 -23.22
N TYR A 28 -7.30 -12.32 -21.90
CA TYR A 28 -7.20 -11.20 -20.97
C TYR A 28 -5.94 -11.25 -20.10
N TYR A 29 -5.43 -12.45 -19.82
CA TYR A 29 -4.33 -12.65 -18.88
C TYR A 29 -3.32 -13.65 -19.45
N SER A 30 -2.07 -13.24 -19.48
CA SER A 30 -0.97 -14.08 -20.00
C SER A 30 -0.52 -15.18 -19.02
N SER A 31 -0.77 -14.97 -17.73
CA SER A 31 -0.41 -15.88 -16.65
C SER A 31 -1.20 -15.57 -15.38
N GLU A 32 -1.11 -16.44 -14.37
CA GLU A 32 -1.62 -16.19 -13.02
C GLU A 32 -1.00 -14.93 -12.43
N GLU A 33 0.30 -14.74 -12.60
CA GLU A 33 1.02 -13.56 -12.14
C GLU A 33 0.45 -12.26 -12.75
N ASP A 34 0.02 -12.29 -14.02
CA ASP A 34 -0.60 -11.14 -14.68
C ASP A 34 -1.96 -10.77 -14.07
N ILE A 35 -2.75 -11.77 -13.62
CA ILE A 35 -4.00 -11.54 -12.89
C ILE A 35 -3.72 -10.78 -11.59
N PHE A 36 -2.83 -11.30 -10.75
CA PHE A 36 -2.48 -10.69 -9.48
C PHE A 36 -1.85 -9.31 -9.66
N LEU A 37 -0.98 -9.15 -10.66
CA LEU A 37 -0.38 -7.86 -10.97
C LEU A 37 -1.43 -6.82 -11.42
N LYS A 38 -2.42 -7.20 -12.22
CA LYS A 38 -3.50 -6.29 -12.65
C LYS A 38 -4.41 -5.92 -11.49
N ALA A 39 -4.76 -6.88 -10.63
CA ALA A 39 -5.53 -6.61 -9.43
C ALA A 39 -4.76 -5.67 -8.48
N GLN A 40 -3.49 -5.95 -8.18
CA GLN A 40 -2.64 -5.10 -7.37
C GLN A 40 -2.53 -3.67 -7.94
N LYS A 41 -2.36 -3.53 -9.26
CA LYS A 41 -2.35 -2.21 -9.91
C LYS A 41 -3.66 -1.47 -9.72
N LYS A 42 -4.80 -2.15 -9.91
CA LYS A 42 -6.13 -1.57 -9.75
C LYS A 42 -6.33 -0.99 -8.35
N ASP A 43 -5.94 -1.72 -7.30
CA ASP A 43 -6.08 -1.30 -5.91
C ASP A 43 -5.19 -0.10 -5.59
N TRP A 44 -3.91 -0.17 -5.96
CA TRP A 44 -2.99 0.94 -5.78
C TRP A 44 -3.38 2.18 -6.59
N ASP A 45 -3.87 2.02 -7.82
CA ASP A 45 -4.35 3.14 -8.64
C ASP A 45 -5.61 3.76 -8.04
N SER A 46 -6.50 2.96 -7.45
CA SER A 46 -7.66 3.44 -6.71
C SER A 46 -7.24 4.28 -5.50
N LEU A 47 -6.31 3.76 -4.69
CA LEU A 47 -5.75 4.47 -3.55
C LEU A 47 -5.05 5.77 -3.96
N HIS A 48 -4.25 5.73 -5.02
CA HIS A 48 -3.57 6.91 -5.53
C HIS A 48 -4.54 7.97 -6.06
N ARG A 49 -5.60 7.58 -6.79
CA ARG A 49 -6.64 8.52 -7.26
C ARG A 49 -7.37 9.20 -6.11
N TYR A 50 -7.74 8.42 -5.08
CA TYR A 50 -8.37 8.96 -3.87
C TYR A 50 -7.46 10.00 -3.21
N TRP A 51 -6.19 9.68 -3.04
CA TRP A 51 -5.21 10.52 -2.39
C TRP A 51 -4.91 11.79 -3.21
N ASP A 52 -4.73 11.66 -4.52
CA ASP A 52 -4.48 12.80 -5.41
C ASP A 52 -5.63 13.82 -5.40
N LYS A 53 -6.88 13.35 -5.29
CA LYS A 53 -8.04 14.24 -5.11
C LYS A 53 -7.95 15.07 -3.82
N ARG A 54 -7.48 14.49 -2.72
CA ARG A 54 -7.28 15.21 -1.45
C ARG A 54 -6.12 16.16 -1.50
N ILE A 55 -4.99 15.73 -2.04
CA ILE A 55 -3.81 16.59 -2.22
C ILE A 55 -4.14 17.82 -3.08
N LYS A 56 -4.92 17.62 -4.16
CA LYS A 56 -5.33 18.71 -5.04
C LYS A 56 -6.21 19.75 -4.35
N LYS A 57 -6.99 19.35 -3.35
CA LYS A 57 -7.85 20.23 -2.57
C LYS A 57 -7.13 20.92 -1.41
N ALA A 58 -5.98 20.41 -0.98
CA ALA A 58 -5.24 20.92 0.15
C ALA A 58 -4.63 22.29 -0.15
N LYS A 59 -4.84 23.27 0.75
CA LYS A 59 -4.36 24.66 0.65
C LYS A 59 -3.56 25.09 1.88
N THR A 60 -3.89 24.54 3.05
CA THR A 60 -3.26 24.87 4.32
C THR A 60 -2.37 23.74 4.82
N PRO A 61 -1.43 24.00 5.75
CA PRO A 61 -0.66 22.94 6.41
C PRO A 61 -1.56 21.85 7.04
N GLY A 62 -2.68 22.24 7.64
CA GLY A 62 -3.68 21.32 8.18
C GLY A 62 -4.27 20.39 7.14
N ASP A 63 -4.61 20.91 5.96
CA ASP A 63 -5.14 20.09 4.85
C ASP A 63 -4.10 19.08 4.37
N TYR A 64 -2.81 19.45 4.31
CA TYR A 64 -1.74 18.52 3.91
C TYR A 64 -1.50 17.43 4.95
N LYS A 65 -1.58 17.74 6.26
CA LYS A 65 -1.55 16.74 7.34
C LYS A 65 -2.72 15.76 7.18
N TYR A 66 -3.93 16.28 7.02
CA TYR A 66 -5.12 15.46 6.80
C TYR A 66 -4.99 14.58 5.53
N ALA A 67 -4.50 15.14 4.44
CA ALA A 67 -4.26 14.36 3.22
C ALA A 67 -3.22 13.24 3.43
N PHE A 68 -2.21 13.46 4.28
CA PHE A 68 -1.24 12.45 4.66
C PHE A 68 -1.88 11.34 5.51
N GLU A 69 -2.64 11.70 6.54
CA GLU A 69 -3.32 10.77 7.45
C GLU A 69 -4.39 9.93 6.72
N SER A 70 -5.14 10.56 5.82
CA SER A 70 -6.18 9.90 5.03
C SER A 70 -5.67 8.80 4.11
N PHE A 71 -4.37 8.76 3.81
CA PHE A 71 -3.76 7.65 3.11
C PHE A 71 -3.85 6.36 3.93
N PHE A 72 -3.49 6.42 5.21
CA PHE A 72 -3.51 5.24 6.10
C PHE A 72 -4.94 4.78 6.35
N GLU A 73 -5.88 5.70 6.54
CA GLU A 73 -7.31 5.37 6.71
C GLU A 73 -7.83 4.64 5.48
N ARG A 74 -7.60 5.19 4.29
CA ARG A 74 -8.04 4.57 3.04
C ARG A 74 -7.34 3.25 2.75
N PHE A 75 -6.05 3.13 3.12
CA PHE A 75 -5.32 1.88 3.00
C PHE A 75 -5.96 0.78 3.85
N VAL A 76 -6.35 1.08 5.10
CA VAL A 76 -7.08 0.14 5.96
C VAL A 76 -8.40 -0.31 5.31
N GLU A 77 -9.18 0.63 4.77
CA GLU A 77 -10.46 0.34 4.12
C GLU A 77 -10.29 -0.54 2.86
N THR A 78 -9.17 -0.41 2.16
CA THR A 78 -8.87 -1.25 0.99
C THR A 78 -8.35 -2.64 1.34
N LEU A 79 -7.97 -2.88 2.60
CA LEU A 79 -7.65 -4.20 3.13
C LEU A 79 -8.95 -4.99 3.38
N SER A 80 -9.67 -5.33 2.31
CA SER A 80 -10.82 -6.25 2.34
C SER A 80 -10.41 -7.64 2.79
N ASP A 81 -11.38 -8.52 2.99
CA ASP A 81 -11.12 -9.91 3.41
C ASP A 81 -10.28 -10.68 2.38
N ASP A 82 -10.38 -10.31 1.10
CA ASP A 82 -9.60 -10.91 0.01
C ASP A 82 -8.20 -10.28 -0.15
N ALA A 83 -7.89 -9.23 0.60
CA ALA A 83 -6.60 -8.55 0.50
C ALA A 83 -5.43 -9.42 0.98
N ASP A 84 -5.69 -10.44 1.80
CA ASP A 84 -4.66 -11.34 2.32
C ASP A 84 -3.92 -12.05 1.20
N LEU A 85 -4.68 -12.67 0.29
CA LEU A 85 -4.11 -13.34 -0.86
C LEU A 85 -3.34 -12.36 -1.76
N MET A 86 -3.89 -11.16 -1.98
CA MET A 86 -3.26 -10.14 -2.81
C MET A 86 -1.96 -9.60 -2.20
N LEU A 87 -1.95 -9.37 -0.88
CA LEU A 87 -0.76 -8.94 -0.15
C LEU A 87 0.29 -10.05 -0.16
N GLU A 88 -0.10 -11.29 0.09
CA GLU A 88 0.77 -12.45 0.05
C GLU A 88 1.40 -12.60 -1.34
N MET A 89 0.60 -12.58 -2.42
CA MET A 89 1.10 -12.64 -3.79
C MET A 89 2.06 -11.50 -4.12
N SER A 90 1.84 -10.30 -3.55
CA SER A 90 2.73 -9.16 -3.73
C SER A 90 4.13 -9.37 -3.14
N CYS A 91 4.29 -10.34 -2.24
CA CYS A 91 5.56 -10.69 -1.61
C CYS A 91 6.30 -11.83 -2.33
N TYR A 92 5.62 -12.63 -3.14
CA TYR A 92 6.19 -13.84 -3.75
C TYR A 92 6.33 -13.78 -5.26
N LEU A 93 5.41 -13.11 -5.98
CA LEU A 93 5.43 -13.07 -7.43
C LEU A 93 6.37 -11.97 -7.96
N PRO A 94 7.37 -12.29 -8.82
CA PRO A 94 8.38 -11.32 -9.26
C PRO A 94 7.83 -10.04 -9.89
N ALA A 95 6.78 -10.13 -10.73
CA ALA A 95 6.18 -8.95 -11.33
C ALA A 95 5.45 -8.07 -10.28
N CYS A 96 4.81 -8.70 -9.28
CA CYS A 96 4.17 -8.01 -8.17
C CYS A 96 5.20 -7.33 -7.26
N ILE A 97 6.31 -8.00 -6.94
CA ILE A 97 7.44 -7.43 -6.20
C ILE A 97 8.01 -6.21 -6.94
N ASN A 98 8.29 -6.34 -8.24
CA ASN A 98 8.81 -5.26 -9.05
C ASN A 98 7.85 -4.07 -9.14
N TYR A 99 6.54 -4.33 -9.21
CA TYR A 99 5.54 -3.28 -9.17
C TYR A 99 5.51 -2.59 -7.79
N ARG A 100 5.56 -3.36 -6.71
CA ARG A 100 5.58 -2.87 -5.33
C ARG A 100 6.77 -1.93 -5.09
N GLU A 101 7.97 -2.30 -5.53
CA GLU A 101 9.16 -1.44 -5.40
C GLU A 101 9.03 -0.13 -6.19
N ARG A 102 8.45 -0.17 -7.40
CA ARG A 102 8.14 1.06 -8.15
C ARG A 102 7.10 1.92 -7.43
N ASN A 103 6.08 1.29 -6.86
CA ASN A 103 5.03 1.98 -6.12
C ASN A 103 5.56 2.61 -4.82
N LYS A 104 6.45 1.92 -4.10
CA LYS A 104 7.14 2.43 -2.93
C LYS A 104 7.85 3.76 -3.20
N LYS A 105 8.52 3.89 -4.35
CA LYS A 105 9.14 5.15 -4.78
C LYS A 105 8.11 6.26 -4.99
N LYS A 106 6.94 5.94 -5.58
CA LYS A 106 5.84 6.92 -5.75
C LYS A 106 5.27 7.36 -4.41
N VAL A 107 4.99 6.42 -3.51
CA VAL A 107 4.47 6.71 -2.15
C VAL A 107 5.46 7.59 -1.39
N LYS A 108 6.75 7.24 -1.38
CA LYS A 108 7.80 8.03 -0.74
C LYS A 108 7.83 9.48 -1.25
N LYS A 109 7.77 9.68 -2.56
CA LYS A 109 7.75 11.02 -3.16
C LYS A 109 6.52 11.83 -2.73
N LYS A 110 5.34 11.22 -2.69
CA LYS A 110 4.11 11.87 -2.24
C LYS A 110 4.16 12.17 -0.73
N PHE A 111 4.61 11.23 0.09
CA PHE A 111 4.78 11.45 1.53
C PHE A 111 5.71 12.63 1.81
N LEU A 112 6.88 12.66 1.20
CA LEU A 112 7.81 13.77 1.37
C LEU A 112 7.18 15.12 1.00
N SER A 113 6.44 15.18 -0.11
CA SER A 113 5.75 16.40 -0.53
C SER A 113 4.72 16.87 0.48
N LEU A 114 3.91 15.93 1.01
CA LEU A 114 2.88 16.24 2.00
C LEU A 114 3.46 16.64 3.36
N ILE A 115 4.49 15.91 3.80
CA ILE A 115 5.16 16.19 5.07
C ILE A 115 5.81 17.57 5.03
N LYS A 116 6.49 17.95 3.96
CA LYS A 116 7.06 19.30 3.79
C LYS A 116 6.01 20.40 3.90
N LYS A 117 4.84 20.20 3.31
CA LYS A 117 3.74 21.18 3.32
C LYS A 117 2.93 21.16 4.61
N GLY A 118 2.77 20.00 5.23
CA GLY A 118 2.01 19.85 6.48
C GLY A 118 2.78 20.26 7.73
N TRP A 119 4.11 20.17 7.71
CA TRP A 119 4.99 20.54 8.83
C TRP A 119 6.05 21.57 8.38
N PRO A 120 5.64 22.80 8.03
CA PRO A 120 6.56 23.83 7.57
C PRO A 120 7.55 24.21 8.68
N GLY A 121 8.74 24.65 8.29
CA GLY A 121 9.79 25.10 9.22
C GLY A 121 10.70 24.00 9.76
N LYS A 122 10.51 22.73 9.35
CA LYS A 122 11.47 21.67 9.63
C LYS A 122 12.56 21.62 8.55
N ASP A 123 13.76 21.22 8.97
CA ASP A 123 14.90 21.03 8.05
C ASP A 123 14.59 19.95 6.99
N ASP A 124 14.97 20.22 5.75
CA ASP A 124 14.71 19.34 4.61
C ASP A 124 15.41 17.97 4.73
N LYS A 125 16.59 17.91 5.33
CA LYS A 125 17.32 16.65 5.53
C LYS A 125 16.62 15.79 6.59
N VAL A 126 16.13 16.43 7.65
CA VAL A 126 15.34 15.78 8.70
C VAL A 126 14.06 15.20 8.10
N LEU A 127 13.30 15.98 7.32
CA LEU A 127 12.07 15.52 6.69
C LEU A 127 12.30 14.37 5.69
N LYS A 128 13.36 14.41 4.92
CA LYS A 128 13.74 13.31 4.02
C LYS A 128 14.02 12.04 4.79
N ARG A 129 14.78 12.11 5.88
CA ARG A 129 15.12 10.96 6.74
C ARG A 129 13.88 10.40 7.42
N GLN A 130 13.04 11.25 7.99
CA GLN A 130 11.77 10.84 8.60
C GLN A 130 10.86 10.16 7.59
N THR A 131 10.73 10.72 6.38
CA THR A 131 9.95 10.12 5.28
C THR A 131 10.47 8.74 4.90
N GLU A 132 11.79 8.57 4.83
CA GLU A 132 12.42 7.27 4.55
C GLU A 132 12.04 6.24 5.60
N LEU A 133 12.20 6.58 6.89
CA LEU A 133 11.85 5.70 8.00
C LEU A 133 10.37 5.32 7.99
N ILE A 134 9.47 6.31 7.78
CA ILE A 134 8.03 6.06 7.69
C ILE A 134 7.72 5.06 6.56
N VAL A 135 8.34 5.22 5.40
CA VAL A 135 8.11 4.32 4.26
C VAL A 135 8.67 2.93 4.53
N ILE A 136 9.86 2.81 5.12
CA ILE A 136 10.46 1.51 5.48
C ILE A 136 9.56 0.78 6.47
N VAL A 137 9.15 1.44 7.55
CA VAL A 137 8.30 0.84 8.59
C VAL A 137 6.92 0.50 8.04
N PHE A 138 6.32 1.36 7.20
CA PHE A 138 5.03 1.10 6.58
C PHE A 138 5.06 -0.15 5.68
N TYR A 139 6.07 -0.29 4.83
CA TYR A 139 6.17 -1.46 3.96
C TYR A 139 6.55 -2.74 4.73
N GLY A 140 7.41 -2.64 5.75
CA GLY A 140 7.65 -3.75 6.68
C GLY A 140 6.40 -4.14 7.46
N PHE A 141 5.58 -3.16 7.84
CA PHE A 141 4.27 -3.40 8.44
C PHE A 141 3.34 -4.15 7.48
N ILE A 142 3.24 -3.74 6.20
CA ILE A 142 2.45 -4.46 5.19
C ILE A 142 2.87 -5.93 5.11
N ASP A 143 4.17 -6.23 5.12
CA ASP A 143 4.70 -7.59 5.07
C ASP A 143 4.29 -8.43 6.29
N HIS A 144 4.10 -7.77 7.43
CA HIS A 144 3.73 -8.44 8.68
C HIS A 144 2.21 -8.65 8.81
N VAL A 145 1.39 -7.69 8.36
CA VAL A 145 -0.06 -7.73 8.58
C VAL A 145 -0.78 -8.82 7.77
N VAL A 146 -0.16 -9.34 6.71
CA VAL A 146 -0.70 -10.49 5.95
C VAL A 146 -0.90 -11.75 6.81
N HIS A 147 -0.20 -11.85 7.94
CA HIS A 147 -0.24 -13.02 8.83
C HIS A 147 -1.07 -12.78 10.09
N ILE A 148 -1.75 -11.63 10.19
CA ILE A 148 -2.51 -11.21 11.38
C ILE A 148 -3.99 -11.10 11.05
N GLU A 149 -4.85 -11.42 12.01
CA GLU A 149 -6.30 -11.29 11.86
C GLU A 149 -6.73 -9.85 11.58
N LYS A 150 -7.78 -9.68 10.77
CA LYS A 150 -8.28 -8.38 10.28
C LYS A 150 -8.52 -7.36 11.40
N ALA A 151 -9.14 -7.78 12.50
CA ALA A 151 -9.42 -6.88 13.63
C ALA A 151 -8.15 -6.32 14.27
N GLU A 152 -7.10 -7.13 14.35
CA GLU A 152 -5.80 -6.74 14.88
C GLU A 152 -5.05 -5.83 13.92
N ARG A 153 -5.15 -6.06 12.59
CA ARG A 153 -4.57 -5.17 11.57
C ARG A 153 -5.05 -3.74 11.70
N ILE A 154 -6.36 -3.55 11.92
CA ILE A 154 -6.96 -2.22 12.06
C ILE A 154 -6.38 -1.49 13.28
N LYS A 155 -6.18 -2.20 14.40
CA LYS A 155 -5.57 -1.63 15.61
C LYS A 155 -4.12 -1.23 15.34
N LEU A 156 -3.32 -2.15 14.81
CA LEU A 156 -1.91 -1.90 14.51
C LEU A 156 -1.70 -0.76 13.52
N LEU A 157 -2.55 -0.61 12.50
CA LEU A 157 -2.49 0.51 11.57
C LEU A 157 -2.84 1.84 12.23
N ARG A 158 -3.76 1.84 13.18
CA ARG A 158 -4.08 3.02 13.99
C ARG A 158 -2.88 3.42 14.85
N ASP A 159 -2.24 2.45 15.50
CA ASP A 159 -1.07 2.68 16.35
C ASP A 159 0.12 3.16 15.53
N PHE A 160 0.34 2.55 14.35
CA PHE A 160 1.34 3.02 13.40
C PHE A 160 1.10 4.48 12.98
N ARG A 161 -0.14 4.86 12.63
CA ARG A 161 -0.51 6.24 12.30
C ARG A 161 -0.20 7.19 13.47
N ASN A 162 -0.57 6.80 14.68
CA ASN A 162 -0.32 7.60 15.88
C ASN A 162 1.18 7.79 16.13
N MET A 163 1.98 6.74 16.00
CA MET A 163 3.43 6.79 16.09
C MET A 163 4.05 7.74 15.05
N VAL A 164 3.59 7.67 13.80
CA VAL A 164 4.06 8.57 12.73
C VAL A 164 3.72 10.03 13.04
N ASN A 165 2.52 10.29 13.52
CA ASN A 165 2.11 11.65 13.90
C ASN A 165 2.95 12.20 15.05
N LEU A 166 3.24 11.41 16.07
CA LEU A 166 4.13 11.81 17.16
C LEU A 166 5.52 12.13 16.65
N GLN A 167 6.11 11.30 15.81
CA GLN A 167 7.42 11.56 15.21
C GLN A 167 7.46 12.84 14.37
N LEU A 168 6.39 13.17 13.66
CA LEU A 168 6.33 14.37 12.85
C LEU A 168 6.05 15.63 13.67
N GLN A 169 5.45 15.51 14.86
CA GLN A 169 5.20 16.63 15.77
C GLN A 169 6.42 16.98 16.62
N ASP A 170 7.21 15.98 17.02
CA ASP A 170 8.30 16.18 17.94
C ASP A 170 9.50 16.88 17.28
N ARG A 171 9.92 18.03 17.87
CA ARG A 171 11.10 18.81 17.42
C ARG A 171 12.43 18.25 17.93
N LYS A 172 12.42 17.26 18.82
CA LYS A 172 13.60 16.84 19.62
C LYS A 172 14.14 15.45 19.31
N PHE A 173 13.50 14.65 18.47
CA PHE A 173 14.05 13.36 18.09
C PHE A 173 14.94 13.51 16.85
N PHE A 174 16.18 13.77 17.09
CA PHE A 174 17.45 13.65 16.34
C PHE A 174 18.33 14.87 16.45
#